data_7b9d95415562f60985ae92128c39bd9f
#
_entry.id   7b9d95415562f60985ae92128c39bd9f
#
_cell.length_a   1.000
_cell.length_b   1.000
_cell.length_c   1.000
_cell.angle_alpha   90.00
_cell.angle_beta   90.00
_cell.angle_gamma   90.00
#
_symmetry.space_group_name_H-M   'P 1'
#
loop_
_entity.id
_entity.type
_entity.pdbx_description
1 polymer ?
#
loop_
_entity_poly.entity_id
_entity_poly.type
_entity_poly.pdbx_seq_one_letter_code
_entity_poly.pdbx_strand_id
1 'polypeptide(L)'
;MEEAICGREIEVAVLGNTNSPEAPVASCIGEIFAANEFYDYRAKYDDIGSRTGIVTDLSPEREKEMRDTAVVIFEIMGCDGLARVDFFLTRGESGGYEDGELVFNEINTMPGFTKISMYPQLMEAVGVKYDVLIDRLVELALEKNQL
;
A
#
# COMPACT_ATOMS: atom_id res chain seq x y z
N MET A 1 1.65 20.45 13.85
CA MET A 1 2.89 19.82 14.37
C MET A 1 2.51 18.37 14.67
N GLU A 2 3.19 17.43 14.08
CA GLU A 2 2.91 15.99 14.19
C GLU A 2 4.06 15.33 14.94
N GLU A 3 3.80 14.19 15.56
CA GLU A 3 4.82 13.38 16.19
C GLU A 3 5.68 12.73 15.09
N ALA A 4 6.99 12.71 15.28
CA ALA A 4 7.88 11.99 14.38
C ALA A 4 7.89 10.49 14.73
N ILE A 5 7.34 9.67 13.87
CA ILE A 5 7.32 8.21 14.01
C ILE A 5 8.60 7.63 13.41
N CYS A 6 9.31 6.84 14.21
CA CYS A 6 10.47 6.08 13.75
C CYS A 6 10.03 4.67 13.35
N GLY A 7 9.99 4.37 12.07
CA GLY A 7 9.50 3.09 11.55
C GLY A 7 9.75 2.96 10.05
N ARG A 8 9.33 1.81 9.50
CA ARG A 8 9.30 1.57 8.04
C ARG A 8 8.08 2.29 7.46
N GLU A 9 8.24 2.94 6.33
CA GLU A 9 7.13 3.53 5.57
C GLU A 9 6.50 2.45 4.69
N ILE A 10 5.27 2.08 5.02
CA ILE A 10 4.53 0.96 4.42
C ILE A 10 3.37 1.49 3.60
N GLU A 11 3.18 0.95 2.42
CA GLU A 11 2.09 1.29 1.50
C GLU A 11 1.26 0.06 1.14
N VAL A 12 -0.07 0.21 1.13
CA VAL A 12 -1.01 -0.82 0.68
C VAL A 12 -1.97 -0.20 -0.33
N ALA A 13 -2.01 -0.76 -1.55
CA ALA A 13 -2.98 -0.37 -2.56
C ALA A 13 -4.31 -1.10 -2.31
N VAL A 14 -5.43 -0.37 -2.37
CA VAL A 14 -6.78 -0.92 -2.24
C VAL A 14 -7.59 -0.58 -3.49
N LEU A 15 -8.31 -1.57 -4.04
CA LEU A 15 -9.13 -1.50 -5.24
C LEU A 15 -10.54 -1.99 -4.94
N GLY A 16 -11.57 -1.20 -5.21
CA GLY A 16 -12.97 -1.59 -5.01
C GLY A 16 -13.87 -0.39 -4.74
N ASN A 17 -15.12 -0.66 -4.43
CA ASN A 17 -16.09 0.36 -4.00
C ASN A 17 -16.58 0.04 -2.59
N THR A 18 -16.67 1.06 -1.73
CA THR A 18 -17.36 0.96 -0.44
C THR A 18 -18.86 0.69 -0.71
N ASN A 19 -19.45 -0.24 0.05
CA ASN A 19 -20.83 -0.70 -0.11
C ASN A 19 -21.12 -1.50 -1.40
N SER A 20 -20.09 -1.95 -2.13
CA SER A 20 -20.27 -2.94 -3.19
C SER A 20 -20.56 -4.32 -2.60
N PRO A 21 -21.32 -5.21 -3.30
CA PRO A 21 -21.43 -6.63 -2.93
C PRO A 21 -20.09 -7.36 -2.89
N GLU A 22 -19.12 -6.89 -3.66
CA GLU A 22 -17.75 -7.40 -3.67
C GLU A 22 -16.87 -6.56 -2.73
N ALA A 23 -16.21 -7.23 -1.79
CA ALA A 23 -15.29 -6.56 -0.88
C ALA A 23 -14.09 -5.96 -1.63
N PRO A 24 -13.58 -4.80 -1.20
CA PRO A 24 -12.37 -4.24 -1.76
C PRO A 24 -11.18 -5.19 -1.63
N VAL A 25 -10.28 -5.16 -2.61
CA VAL A 25 -9.09 -6.00 -2.68
C VAL A 25 -7.86 -5.18 -2.28
N ALA A 26 -7.11 -5.66 -1.28
CA ALA A 26 -5.82 -5.09 -0.91
C ALA A 26 -4.67 -5.81 -1.64
N SER A 27 -3.67 -5.04 -2.04
CA SER A 27 -2.43 -5.53 -2.65
C SER A 27 -1.53 -6.29 -1.66
N CYS A 28 -0.36 -6.73 -2.10
CA CYS A 28 0.76 -7.01 -1.21
C CYS A 28 1.26 -5.72 -0.53
N ILE A 29 2.18 -5.88 0.42
CA ILE A 29 2.75 -4.78 1.18
C ILE A 29 3.93 -4.17 0.41
N GLY A 30 3.89 -2.85 0.21
CA GLY A 30 4.99 -2.05 -0.31
C GLY A 30 5.74 -1.32 0.78
N GLU A 31 6.99 -0.99 0.51
CA GLU A 31 7.84 -0.18 1.41
C GLU A 31 8.56 0.91 0.61
N ILE A 32 8.63 2.10 1.21
CA ILE A 32 9.47 3.19 0.74
C ILE A 32 10.76 3.19 1.56
N PHE A 33 11.88 3.05 0.89
CA PHE A 33 13.19 3.12 1.52
C PHE A 33 13.75 4.55 1.39
N ALA A 34 14.05 5.18 2.53
CA ALA A 34 14.69 6.48 2.54
C ALA A 34 16.11 6.41 1.95
N ALA A 35 16.48 7.39 1.14
CA ALA A 35 17.77 7.42 0.44
C ALA A 35 19.01 7.34 1.37
N ASN A 36 18.87 7.66 2.66
CA ASN A 36 19.98 7.70 3.62
C ASN A 36 20.25 6.36 4.33
N GLU A 37 19.41 5.35 4.21
CA GLU A 37 19.61 4.03 4.84
C GLU A 37 20.46 3.05 3.98
N PHE A 38 20.86 3.45 2.77
CA PHE A 38 21.51 2.58 1.79
C PHE A 38 23.03 2.63 1.72
N TYR A 39 23.73 3.03 2.78
CA TYR A 39 25.20 3.08 2.73
C TYR A 39 25.88 1.69 2.62
N ASP A 40 25.20 0.59 2.86
CA ASP A 40 25.78 -0.75 2.87
C ASP A 40 25.37 -1.67 1.70
N TYR A 41 24.51 -1.25 0.76
CA TYR A 41 24.13 -2.08 -0.38
C TYR A 41 24.56 -1.46 -1.72
N ARG A 42 25.89 -1.37 -1.93
CA ARG A 42 26.48 -1.04 -3.24
C ARG A 42 26.37 -2.24 -4.17
N ALA A 43 25.32 -2.34 -4.92
CA ALA A 43 25.33 -2.86 -6.30
C ALA A 43 23.91 -2.93 -6.89
N LYS A 44 23.71 -2.13 -7.91
CA LYS A 44 22.67 -2.13 -8.94
C LYS A 44 21.66 -0.98 -8.85
N TYR A 45 21.90 -0.09 -9.77
CA TYR A 45 21.08 1.04 -10.28
C TYR A 45 21.38 2.39 -9.64
N ASP A 46 22.14 3.19 -10.41
CA ASP A 46 22.31 4.63 -10.25
C ASP A 46 20.96 5.33 -10.44
N ASP A 47 20.30 5.66 -9.33
CA ASP A 47 19.37 6.79 -9.27
C ASP A 47 19.25 7.27 -7.82
N ILE A 48 19.53 8.57 -7.63
CA ILE A 48 19.46 9.27 -6.35
C ILE A 48 17.98 9.57 -6.09
N GLY A 49 17.26 8.62 -5.47
CA GLY A 49 15.84 8.74 -5.13
C GLY A 49 15.39 7.67 -4.13
N SER A 50 14.28 7.90 -3.47
CA SER A 50 13.63 6.89 -2.65
C SER A 50 13.41 5.63 -3.50
N ARG A 51 13.79 4.46 -2.98
CA ARG A 51 13.50 3.18 -3.63
C ARG A 51 12.24 2.60 -3.03
N THR A 52 11.45 1.98 -3.87
CA THR A 52 10.25 1.27 -3.47
C THR A 52 10.45 -0.23 -3.68
N GLY A 53 9.87 -1.05 -2.84
CA GLY A 53 9.99 -2.50 -2.95
C GLY A 53 8.79 -3.21 -2.34
N ILE A 54 8.66 -4.51 -2.64
CA ILE A 54 7.67 -5.38 -1.99
C ILE A 54 8.30 -5.95 -0.73
N VAL A 55 7.59 -5.85 0.38
CA VAL A 55 7.99 -6.44 1.66
C VAL A 55 7.86 -7.96 1.58
N THR A 56 8.89 -8.67 2.02
CA THR A 56 8.95 -10.15 2.00
C THR A 56 9.48 -10.74 3.29
N ASP A 57 9.71 -9.93 4.31
CA ASP A 57 10.34 -10.30 5.57
C ASP A 57 9.38 -10.30 6.77
N LEU A 58 8.07 -10.16 6.51
CA LEU A 58 7.01 -10.27 7.50
C LEU A 58 6.31 -11.64 7.39
N SER A 59 5.71 -12.09 8.49
CA SER A 59 4.89 -13.29 8.48
C SER A 59 3.61 -13.10 7.63
N PRO A 60 3.06 -14.18 7.04
CA PRO A 60 1.79 -14.10 6.32
C PRO A 60 0.64 -13.56 7.17
N GLU A 61 0.65 -13.85 8.47
CA GLU A 61 -0.34 -13.38 9.45
C GLU A 61 -0.22 -11.86 9.63
N ARG A 62 0.99 -11.34 9.72
CA ARG A 62 1.25 -9.90 9.86
C ARG A 62 0.89 -9.13 8.58
N GLU A 63 1.28 -9.66 7.43
CA GLU A 63 0.88 -9.08 6.14
C GLU A 63 -0.65 -9.04 5.99
N LYS A 64 -1.34 -10.11 6.39
CA LYS A 64 -2.80 -10.17 6.34
C LYS A 64 -3.44 -9.11 7.23
N GLU A 65 -2.98 -8.96 8.47
CA GLU A 65 -3.47 -7.93 9.40
C GLU A 65 -3.35 -6.53 8.79
N MET A 66 -2.22 -6.20 8.18
CA MET A 66 -1.98 -4.90 7.56
C MET A 66 -2.90 -4.66 6.35
N ARG A 67 -3.10 -5.67 5.53
CA ARG A 67 -4.01 -5.63 4.38
C ARG A 67 -5.47 -5.45 4.82
N ASP A 68 -5.91 -6.21 5.81
CA ASP A 68 -7.26 -6.09 6.37
C ASP A 68 -7.48 -4.70 6.97
N THR A 69 -6.48 -4.16 7.68
CA THR A 69 -6.52 -2.81 8.23
C THR A 69 -6.65 -1.75 7.13
N ALA A 70 -5.92 -1.89 6.03
CA ALA A 70 -6.02 -0.97 4.90
C ALA A 70 -7.42 -0.99 4.25
N VAL A 71 -8.04 -2.17 4.11
CA VAL A 71 -9.41 -2.31 3.61
C VAL A 71 -10.40 -1.63 4.56
N VAL A 72 -10.29 -1.86 5.86
CA VAL A 72 -11.16 -1.23 6.86
C VAL A 72 -11.05 0.29 6.81
N ILE A 73 -9.84 0.85 6.70
CA ILE A 73 -9.63 2.30 6.56
C ILE A 73 -10.28 2.82 5.27
N PHE A 74 -10.09 2.12 4.14
CA PHE A 74 -10.69 2.44 2.85
C PHE A 74 -12.23 2.55 2.96
N GLU A 75 -12.86 1.57 3.61
CA GLU A 75 -14.31 1.52 3.78
C GLU A 75 -14.82 2.61 4.75
N ILE A 76 -14.16 2.82 5.90
CA ILE A 76 -14.52 3.86 6.88
C ILE A 76 -14.43 5.25 6.25
N MET A 77 -13.42 5.48 5.40
CA MET A 77 -13.24 6.76 4.70
C MET A 77 -14.20 6.91 3.51
N GLY A 78 -15.02 5.90 3.19
CA GLY A 78 -15.97 5.93 2.10
C GLY A 78 -15.32 6.04 0.72
N CYS A 79 -14.17 5.42 0.54
CA CYS A 79 -13.43 5.46 -0.72
C CYS A 79 -14.08 4.56 -1.77
N ASP A 80 -13.92 4.95 -3.05
CA ASP A 80 -14.38 4.19 -4.21
C ASP A 80 -13.33 4.21 -5.31
N GLY A 81 -13.28 3.12 -6.08
CA GLY A 81 -12.32 2.89 -7.14
C GLY A 81 -10.97 2.48 -6.61
N LEU A 82 -10.16 3.43 -6.18
CA LEU A 82 -8.80 3.16 -5.73
C LEU A 82 -8.36 4.08 -4.57
N ALA A 83 -7.51 3.57 -3.70
CA ALA A 83 -6.73 4.37 -2.77
C ALA A 83 -5.43 3.65 -2.40
N ARG A 84 -4.41 4.41 -2.00
CA ARG A 84 -3.22 3.91 -1.33
C ARG A 84 -3.30 4.32 0.14
N VAL A 85 -3.17 3.35 1.01
CA VAL A 85 -3.16 3.56 2.46
C VAL A 85 -1.73 3.44 2.95
N ASP A 86 -1.23 4.47 3.60
CA ASP A 86 0.15 4.62 4.00
C ASP A 86 0.27 4.54 5.52
N PHE A 87 1.25 3.79 6.00
CA PHE A 87 1.47 3.49 7.42
C PHE A 87 2.94 3.67 7.79
N PHE A 88 3.19 3.87 9.09
CA PHE A 88 4.47 3.58 9.71
C PHE A 88 4.39 2.28 10.49
N LEU A 89 5.32 1.36 10.23
CA LEU A 89 5.48 0.14 11.00
C LEU A 89 6.67 0.29 11.94
N THR A 90 6.39 0.42 13.23
CA THR A 90 7.42 0.61 14.25
C THR A 90 8.09 -0.71 14.63
N ARG A 91 9.22 -0.65 15.34
CA ARG A 91 9.82 -1.83 15.96
C ARG A 91 9.05 -2.17 17.25
N GLY A 92 8.78 -3.45 17.45
CA GLY A 92 8.18 -3.96 18.66
C GLY A 92 9.18 -4.21 19.77
N GLU A 93 8.71 -4.78 20.89
CA GLU A 93 9.54 -5.11 22.05
C GLU A 93 10.65 -6.14 21.74
N SER A 94 10.41 -7.03 20.77
CA SER A 94 11.40 -8.00 20.27
C SER A 94 12.55 -7.35 19.49
N GLY A 95 12.41 -6.06 19.12
CA GLY A 95 13.31 -5.33 18.24
C GLY A 95 13.11 -5.60 16.75
N GLY A 96 12.17 -6.51 16.42
CA GLY A 96 11.70 -6.79 15.06
C GLY A 96 10.47 -5.97 14.67
N TYR A 97 9.81 -6.34 13.58
CA TYR A 97 8.61 -5.66 13.06
C TYR A 97 7.33 -6.49 13.21
N GLU A 98 7.44 -7.75 13.60
CA GLU A 98 6.29 -8.66 13.76
C GLU A 98 5.33 -8.24 14.87
N ASP A 99 5.85 -7.68 15.96
CA ASP A 99 5.14 -7.19 17.12
C ASP A 99 5.16 -5.65 17.22
N GLY A 100 5.58 -4.97 16.15
CA GLY A 100 5.59 -3.52 16.07
C GLY A 100 4.18 -2.94 15.87
N GLU A 101 4.01 -1.67 16.24
CA GLU A 101 2.75 -0.95 16.05
C GLU A 101 2.60 -0.53 14.58
N LEU A 102 1.41 -0.74 14.00
CA LEU A 102 1.02 -0.22 12.69
C LEU A 102 0.30 1.11 12.88
N VAL A 103 0.99 2.20 12.58
CA VAL A 103 0.48 3.57 12.75
C VAL A 103 -0.03 4.08 11.41
N PHE A 104 -1.33 4.38 11.31
CA PHE A 104 -1.91 4.99 10.12
C PHE A 104 -1.33 6.40 9.90
N ASN A 105 -0.85 6.68 8.70
CA ASN A 105 -0.33 7.98 8.30
C ASN A 105 -1.34 8.74 7.44
N GLU A 106 -1.58 8.28 6.22
CA GLU A 106 -2.50 8.93 5.29
C GLU A 106 -3.21 7.93 4.37
N ILE A 107 -4.29 8.40 3.72
CA ILE A 107 -4.93 7.72 2.61
C ILE A 107 -4.90 8.63 1.38
N ASN A 108 -4.35 8.13 0.29
CA ASN A 108 -4.22 8.86 -0.96
C ASN A 108 -5.19 8.28 -2.01
N THR A 109 -6.28 9.01 -2.29
CA THR A 109 -7.32 8.61 -3.24
C THR A 109 -6.99 8.93 -4.70
N MET A 110 -5.86 9.60 -4.96
CA MET A 110 -5.32 9.84 -6.30
C MET A 110 -3.82 9.54 -6.33
N PRO A 111 -3.39 8.30 -6.05
CA PRO A 111 -1.98 7.95 -6.04
C PRO A 111 -1.38 8.08 -7.44
N GLY A 112 -0.05 8.16 -7.51
CA GLY A 112 0.66 8.11 -8.79
C GLY A 112 0.23 6.86 -9.58
N PHE A 113 -0.10 7.05 -10.87
CA PHE A 113 -0.70 6.01 -11.72
C PHE A 113 0.05 5.83 -13.04
N THR A 114 1.37 5.82 -12.98
CA THR A 114 2.22 5.40 -14.11
C THR A 114 2.69 3.96 -13.91
N LYS A 115 3.17 3.29 -14.95
CA LYS A 115 3.65 1.89 -14.84
C LYS A 115 4.77 1.70 -13.79
N ILE A 116 5.49 2.77 -13.45
CA ILE A 116 6.54 2.75 -12.43
C ILE A 116 6.06 3.24 -11.05
N SER A 117 4.79 3.65 -10.94
CA SER A 117 4.23 4.09 -9.66
C SER A 117 3.91 2.90 -8.75
N MET A 118 4.03 3.11 -7.44
CA MET A 118 3.84 2.05 -6.44
C MET A 118 2.47 1.38 -6.54
N TYR A 119 1.39 2.15 -6.66
CA TYR A 119 0.03 1.59 -6.70
C TYR A 119 -0.15 0.51 -7.79
N PRO A 120 0.15 0.77 -9.08
CA PRO A 120 0.06 -0.26 -10.11
C PRO A 120 1.03 -1.43 -9.90
N GLN A 121 2.25 -1.18 -9.40
CA GLN A 121 3.22 -2.25 -9.14
C GLN A 121 2.74 -3.21 -8.04
N LEU A 122 2.15 -2.68 -6.97
CA LEU A 122 1.58 -3.49 -5.90
C LEU A 122 0.39 -4.31 -6.38
N MET A 123 -0.48 -3.74 -7.23
CA MET A 123 -1.58 -4.48 -7.84
C MET A 123 -1.10 -5.55 -8.81
N GLU A 124 -0.07 -5.28 -9.62
CA GLU A 124 0.51 -6.27 -10.52
C GLU A 124 1.11 -7.46 -9.76
N ALA A 125 1.74 -7.21 -8.62
CA ALA A 125 2.32 -8.26 -7.77
C ALA A 125 1.27 -9.23 -7.20
N VAL A 126 0.01 -8.81 -7.07
CA VAL A 126 -1.12 -9.68 -6.69
C VAL A 126 -1.92 -10.16 -7.91
N GLY A 127 -1.39 -9.99 -9.12
CA GLY A 127 -1.95 -10.55 -10.35
C GLY A 127 -2.89 -9.63 -11.13
N VAL A 128 -3.12 -8.38 -10.67
CA VAL A 128 -3.93 -7.38 -11.39
C VAL A 128 -3.03 -6.57 -12.31
N LYS A 129 -2.91 -6.99 -13.58
CA LYS A 129 -2.09 -6.32 -14.58
C LYS A 129 -2.58 -4.90 -14.85
N TYR A 130 -1.69 -4.04 -15.33
CA TYR A 130 -1.97 -2.61 -15.53
C TYR A 130 -3.17 -2.31 -16.43
N ASP A 131 -3.33 -3.04 -17.53
CA ASP A 131 -4.46 -2.93 -18.45
C ASP A 131 -5.77 -3.40 -17.79
N VAL A 132 -5.73 -4.54 -17.08
CA VAL A 132 -6.88 -5.06 -16.31
C VAL A 132 -7.26 -4.10 -15.17
N LEU A 133 -6.27 -3.47 -14.54
CA LEU A 133 -6.50 -2.48 -13.49
C LEU A 133 -7.28 -1.26 -14.01
N ILE A 134 -6.94 -0.77 -15.21
CA ILE A 134 -7.66 0.34 -15.84
C ILE A 134 -9.11 -0.06 -16.16
N ASP A 135 -9.30 -1.23 -16.76
CA ASP A 135 -10.64 -1.73 -17.09
C ASP A 135 -11.49 -1.86 -15.82
N ARG A 136 -10.93 -2.44 -14.75
CA ARG A 136 -11.64 -2.59 -13.48
C ARG A 136 -12.02 -1.25 -12.84
N LEU A 137 -11.17 -0.23 -12.92
CA LEU A 137 -11.51 1.11 -12.42
C LEU A 137 -12.67 1.74 -13.18
N VAL A 138 -12.75 1.52 -14.50
CA VAL A 138 -13.89 1.96 -15.32
C VAL A 138 -15.16 1.22 -14.92
N GLU A 139 -15.10 -0.11 -14.74
CA GLU A 139 -16.22 -0.92 -14.26
C GLU A 139 -16.75 -0.43 -12.91
N LEU A 140 -15.84 -0.24 -11.92
CA LEU A 140 -16.19 0.26 -10.58
C LEU A 140 -16.88 1.63 -10.65
N ALA A 141 -16.43 2.52 -11.54
CA ALA A 141 -17.06 3.82 -11.74
C ALA A 141 -18.47 3.68 -12.35
N LEU A 142 -18.69 2.74 -13.26
CA LEU A 142 -20.00 2.46 -13.85
C LEU A 142 -20.94 1.81 -12.83
N GLU A 143 -20.46 0.87 -12.01
CA GLU A 143 -21.23 0.24 -10.94
C GLU A 143 -21.77 1.28 -9.95
N LYS A 144 -20.92 2.21 -9.52
CA LYS A 144 -21.32 3.28 -8.60
C LYS A 144 -22.41 4.20 -9.15
N ASN A 145 -22.42 4.45 -10.45
CA ASN A 145 -23.38 5.35 -11.09
C ASN A 145 -24.68 4.67 -11.55
N GLN A 146 -24.83 3.36 -11.33
CA GLN A 146 -26.06 2.63 -11.62
C GLN A 146 -26.99 2.48 -10.39
N LEU A 147 -26.59 3.05 -9.26
CA LEU A 147 -27.40 3.22 -8.06
C LEU A 147 -28.13 4.57 -8.12
#